data_b70b3de149806eeff5fd626f4440318a
#
_entry.id   b70b3de149806eeff5fd626f4440318a
#
_cell.length_a   1.000
_cell.length_b   1.000
_cell.length_c   1.000
_cell.angle_alpha   90.00
_cell.angle_beta   90.00
_cell.angle_gamma   90.00
#
_symmetry.space_group_name_H-M   'P 1'
#
loop_
_entity.id
_entity.type
_entity.pdbx_description
1 polymer ?
#
loop_
_entity_poly.entity_id
_entity_poly.type
_entity_poly.pdbx_seq_one_letter_code
_entity_poly.pdbx_strand_id
1 'polypeptide(L)'
;MSNSSKADSFSSKKHKPILLFLVAEAKYFLSHRLSLAQSAKEEGYDVIVATKDSSKLGFLQDRFRVIEIPFNRSIGGIQEELRTLAALSECIRKNRPAIVHAVSLKISILAALCMWRVRDSALLCAFTGLGHLFTSSKVSTKLLRFIVQLTLRLLLSNKNYWSVVQNKEDLELIQRVRGGDNTRLLMIPGSGVNTDFFPYSKIPKDKACRVLFPARLLIDKGIQEFVLAARSIMSRRSDVEFVIAGGLDPTNPSAICQSEVESWIEEGIIEWMGEVPDMRPLYQRATIVCLPSYREGLPKSLLEAASSGRPLVATDVPGCREICRSGENGLLVPAKDSVTLALTLETLLDDLKLCEGLGEQGRKIVESEFSERKINNVFLNLYKRMNVD
;
A
#
# COMPACT_ATOMS: atom_id res chain seq x y z
N MET A 1 -65.01 -31.69 -1.48
CA MET A 1 -63.86 -31.83 -2.39
C MET A 1 -63.18 -30.49 -2.50
N SER A 2 -62.18 -30.24 -1.66
CA SER A 2 -61.42 -28.99 -1.63
C SER A 2 -59.96 -29.29 -1.95
N ASN A 3 -59.56 -28.94 -3.17
CA ASN A 3 -58.18 -29.02 -3.62
C ASN A 3 -57.40 -27.79 -3.09
N SER A 4 -56.58 -27.99 -2.08
CA SER A 4 -55.58 -27.01 -1.63
C SER A 4 -54.33 -27.17 -2.49
N SER A 5 -54.10 -26.24 -3.41
CA SER A 5 -52.86 -26.10 -4.14
C SER A 5 -51.77 -25.61 -3.20
N LYS A 6 -50.81 -26.47 -2.88
CA LYS A 6 -49.55 -26.07 -2.27
C LYS A 6 -48.76 -25.26 -3.30
N ALA A 7 -48.67 -23.96 -3.06
CA ALA A 7 -47.70 -23.11 -3.75
C ALA A 7 -46.32 -23.41 -3.19
N ASP A 8 -45.52 -24.15 -3.93
CA ASP A 8 -44.08 -24.34 -3.67
C ASP A 8 -43.35 -22.99 -3.82
N SER A 9 -43.01 -22.39 -2.69
CA SER A 9 -42.12 -21.24 -2.66
C SER A 9 -40.71 -21.69 -3.01
N PHE A 10 -40.36 -21.72 -4.29
CA PHE A 10 -38.98 -21.77 -4.72
C PHE A 10 -38.30 -20.48 -4.31
N SER A 11 -37.73 -20.45 -3.11
CA SER A 11 -36.73 -19.46 -2.70
C SER A 11 -35.50 -19.65 -3.59
N SER A 12 -35.42 -18.86 -4.67
CA SER A 12 -34.19 -18.79 -5.47
C SER A 12 -33.07 -18.31 -4.56
N LYS A 13 -32.16 -19.20 -4.17
CA LYS A 13 -30.89 -18.83 -3.55
C LYS A 13 -30.20 -17.87 -4.51
N LYS A 14 -30.32 -16.55 -4.29
CA LYS A 14 -29.53 -15.56 -5.03
C LYS A 14 -28.06 -15.95 -4.84
N HIS A 15 -27.43 -16.39 -5.91
CA HIS A 15 -26.00 -16.66 -5.89
C HIS A 15 -25.27 -15.38 -5.47
N LYS A 16 -24.41 -15.51 -4.46
CA LYS A 16 -23.58 -14.39 -3.98
C LYS A 16 -22.67 -13.94 -5.12
N PRO A 17 -22.57 -12.62 -5.41
CA PRO A 17 -21.64 -12.15 -6.43
C PRO A 17 -20.21 -12.47 -6.03
N ILE A 18 -19.41 -12.97 -6.98
CA ILE A 18 -18.01 -13.33 -6.73
C ILE A 18 -17.14 -12.09 -6.89
N LEU A 19 -16.35 -11.79 -5.86
CA LEU A 19 -15.29 -10.78 -5.88
C LEU A 19 -13.93 -11.47 -5.92
N LEU A 20 -13.20 -11.32 -7.03
CA LEU A 20 -11.88 -11.90 -7.23
C LEU A 20 -10.78 -10.87 -6.99
N PHE A 21 -9.99 -11.04 -5.94
CA PHE A 21 -8.77 -10.27 -5.73
C PHE A 21 -7.60 -10.89 -6.48
N LEU A 22 -6.89 -10.08 -7.25
CA LEU A 22 -5.64 -10.44 -7.93
C LEU A 22 -4.49 -9.69 -7.28
N VAL A 23 -3.63 -10.38 -6.57
CA VAL A 23 -2.52 -9.79 -5.80
C VAL A 23 -1.25 -10.61 -6.02
N ALA A 24 -0.14 -9.96 -6.36
CA ALA A 24 1.10 -10.67 -6.69
C ALA A 24 1.63 -11.53 -5.52
N GLU A 25 1.58 -11.02 -4.32
CA GLU A 25 2.18 -11.64 -3.13
C GLU A 25 1.15 -11.78 -2.00
N ALA A 26 1.13 -12.95 -1.36
CA ALA A 26 0.29 -13.23 -0.21
C ALA A 26 0.53 -12.23 0.95
N LYS A 27 1.79 -11.86 1.21
CA LYS A 27 2.16 -10.88 2.24
C LYS A 27 1.51 -9.51 2.00
N TYR A 28 1.43 -9.07 0.74
CA TYR A 28 0.75 -7.83 0.40
C TYR A 28 -0.77 -7.94 0.62
N PHE A 29 -1.38 -9.06 0.25
CA PHE A 29 -2.80 -9.30 0.53
C PHE A 29 -3.09 -9.20 2.03
N LEU A 30 -2.31 -9.90 2.86
CA LEU A 30 -2.49 -9.90 4.32
C LEU A 30 -2.40 -8.51 4.93
N SER A 31 -1.42 -7.72 4.49
CA SER A 31 -1.18 -6.40 5.08
C SER A 31 -2.10 -5.29 4.54
N HIS A 32 -2.63 -5.42 3.30
CA HIS A 32 -3.32 -4.31 2.63
C HIS A 32 -4.73 -4.63 2.12
N ARG A 33 -5.13 -5.90 2.03
CA ARG A 33 -6.41 -6.27 1.41
C ARG A 33 -7.25 -7.22 2.24
N LEU A 34 -6.68 -7.84 3.28
CA LEU A 34 -7.37 -8.81 4.11
C LEU A 34 -8.63 -8.22 4.76
N SER A 35 -8.52 -7.07 5.37
CA SER A 35 -9.65 -6.40 6.02
C SER A 35 -10.76 -6.03 5.01
N LEU A 36 -10.39 -5.51 3.83
CA LEU A 36 -11.37 -5.23 2.78
C LEU A 36 -12.05 -6.52 2.29
N ALA A 37 -11.30 -7.61 2.15
CA ALA A 37 -11.85 -8.90 1.75
C ALA A 37 -12.82 -9.47 2.81
N GLN A 38 -12.51 -9.29 4.09
CA GLN A 38 -13.40 -9.65 5.20
C GLN A 38 -14.68 -8.83 5.17
N SER A 39 -14.58 -7.51 5.06
CA SER A 39 -15.72 -6.60 4.96
C SER A 39 -16.58 -6.90 3.73
N ALA A 40 -15.98 -7.25 2.59
CA ALA A 40 -16.73 -7.64 1.39
C ALA A 40 -17.50 -8.96 1.60
N LYS A 41 -16.91 -9.93 2.31
CA LYS A 41 -17.60 -11.18 2.66
C LYS A 41 -18.80 -10.93 3.58
N GLU A 42 -18.65 -10.04 4.55
CA GLU A 42 -19.73 -9.62 5.46
C GLU A 42 -20.86 -8.93 4.69
N GLU A 43 -20.55 -8.15 3.65
CA GLU A 43 -21.51 -7.51 2.74
C GLU A 43 -22.13 -8.51 1.71
N GLY A 44 -21.79 -9.79 1.80
CA GLY A 44 -22.44 -10.85 1.03
C GLY A 44 -21.72 -11.28 -0.26
N TYR A 45 -20.48 -10.83 -0.51
CA TYR A 45 -19.68 -11.34 -1.61
C TYR A 45 -19.11 -12.74 -1.31
N ASP A 46 -19.00 -13.58 -2.35
CA ASP A 46 -18.13 -14.76 -2.31
C ASP A 46 -16.73 -14.33 -2.75
N VAL A 47 -15.77 -14.33 -1.80
CA VAL A 47 -14.44 -13.76 -2.04
C VAL A 47 -13.45 -14.84 -2.45
N ILE A 48 -12.77 -14.61 -3.57
CA ILE A 48 -11.67 -15.42 -4.07
C ILE A 48 -10.40 -14.58 -4.05
N VAL A 49 -9.28 -15.17 -3.61
CA VAL A 49 -7.96 -14.53 -3.61
C VAL A 49 -7.02 -15.31 -4.51
N ALA A 50 -6.52 -14.67 -5.56
CA ALA A 50 -5.54 -15.24 -6.46
C ALA A 50 -4.17 -14.58 -6.25
N THR A 51 -3.16 -15.39 -5.94
CA THR A 51 -1.80 -14.93 -5.60
C THR A 51 -0.75 -15.98 -5.95
N LYS A 52 0.53 -15.59 -6.01
CA LYS A 52 1.63 -16.51 -6.28
C LYS A 52 1.86 -17.51 -5.16
N ASP A 53 1.85 -17.04 -3.92
CA ASP A 53 2.21 -17.83 -2.74
C ASP A 53 0.94 -18.26 -1.98
N SER A 54 0.04 -18.99 -2.64
CA SER A 54 -1.26 -19.39 -2.09
C SER A 54 -1.13 -20.19 -0.78
N SER A 55 -0.07 -20.98 -0.64
CA SER A 55 0.21 -21.77 0.57
C SER A 55 0.38 -20.91 1.83
N LYS A 56 0.89 -19.68 1.70
CA LYS A 56 1.02 -18.72 2.81
C LYS A 56 -0.34 -18.21 3.32
N LEU A 57 -1.40 -18.44 2.56
CA LEU A 57 -2.78 -18.11 2.92
C LEU A 57 -3.59 -19.32 3.39
N GLY A 58 -2.94 -20.49 3.61
CA GLY A 58 -3.61 -21.73 3.98
C GLY A 58 -4.53 -21.59 5.19
N PHE A 59 -4.13 -20.80 6.19
CA PHE A 59 -4.94 -20.52 7.37
C PHE A 59 -6.20 -19.67 7.11
N LEU A 60 -6.35 -19.12 5.92
CA LEU A 60 -7.53 -18.38 5.49
C LEU A 60 -8.49 -19.19 4.63
N GLN A 61 -8.18 -20.45 4.31
CA GLN A 61 -9.00 -21.28 3.40
C GLN A 61 -10.41 -21.50 3.90
N ASP A 62 -10.62 -21.53 5.22
CA ASP A 62 -11.96 -21.59 5.83
C ASP A 62 -12.77 -20.29 5.61
N ARG A 63 -12.10 -19.19 5.30
CA ARG A 63 -12.73 -17.88 5.11
C ARG A 63 -12.83 -17.48 3.65
N PHE A 64 -11.83 -17.80 2.84
CA PHE A 64 -11.72 -17.41 1.44
C PHE A 64 -11.28 -18.58 0.57
N ARG A 65 -11.76 -18.63 -0.65
CA ARG A 65 -11.21 -19.50 -1.68
C ARG A 65 -9.90 -18.91 -2.18
N VAL A 66 -8.80 -19.66 -2.07
CA VAL A 66 -7.46 -19.20 -2.49
C VAL A 66 -7.04 -19.97 -3.74
N ILE A 67 -6.55 -19.26 -4.75
CA ILE A 67 -6.10 -19.82 -6.04
C ILE A 67 -4.66 -19.38 -6.29
N GLU A 68 -3.83 -20.32 -6.73
CA GLU A 68 -2.48 -19.99 -7.14
C GLU A 68 -2.41 -19.52 -8.59
N ILE A 69 -1.79 -18.36 -8.80
CA ILE A 69 -1.47 -17.82 -10.12
C ILE A 69 0.03 -17.47 -10.12
N PRO A 70 0.79 -17.85 -11.16
CA PRO A 70 2.25 -17.64 -11.19
C PRO A 70 2.60 -16.17 -11.51
N PHE A 71 2.18 -15.25 -10.63
CA PHE A 71 2.53 -13.83 -10.75
C PHE A 71 4.03 -13.62 -10.48
N ASN A 72 4.68 -12.82 -11.33
CA ASN A 72 6.01 -12.29 -11.08
C ASN A 72 5.96 -10.79 -10.80
N ARG A 73 6.77 -10.35 -9.82
CA ARG A 73 6.85 -8.94 -9.40
C ARG A 73 7.48 -8.05 -10.48
N SER A 74 8.55 -8.56 -11.10
CA SER A 74 9.21 -7.94 -12.26
C SER A 74 8.58 -8.40 -13.58
N ILE A 75 8.91 -7.73 -14.67
CA ILE A 75 8.60 -8.22 -16.00
C ILE A 75 9.52 -9.44 -16.23
N GLY A 76 8.92 -10.61 -16.30
CA GLY A 76 9.61 -11.87 -16.59
C GLY A 76 9.86 -12.08 -18.08
N GLY A 77 10.31 -13.27 -18.44
CA GLY A 77 10.40 -13.69 -19.84
C GLY A 77 9.02 -13.82 -20.49
N ILE A 78 8.93 -13.66 -21.81
CA ILE A 78 7.67 -13.73 -22.58
C ILE A 78 6.89 -15.01 -22.23
N GLN A 79 7.57 -16.15 -22.09
CA GLN A 79 6.92 -17.43 -21.75
C GLN A 79 6.25 -17.41 -20.37
N GLU A 80 6.88 -16.77 -19.40
CA GLU A 80 6.32 -16.63 -18.04
C GLU A 80 5.07 -15.74 -18.03
N GLU A 81 5.11 -14.64 -18.76
CA GLU A 81 3.96 -13.75 -18.90
C GLU A 81 2.79 -14.45 -19.63
N LEU A 82 3.07 -15.24 -20.66
CA LEU A 82 2.05 -16.02 -21.34
C LEU A 82 1.43 -17.11 -20.45
N ARG A 83 2.24 -17.78 -19.61
CA ARG A 83 1.72 -18.73 -18.61
C ARG A 83 0.82 -18.03 -17.59
N THR A 84 1.23 -16.86 -17.11
CA THR A 84 0.43 -16.05 -16.18
C THR A 84 -0.90 -15.63 -16.82
N LEU A 85 -0.88 -15.15 -18.08
CA LEU A 85 -2.09 -14.80 -18.84
C LEU A 85 -3.03 -15.99 -19.01
N ALA A 86 -2.50 -17.17 -19.36
CA ALA A 86 -3.29 -18.38 -19.53
C ALA A 86 -3.97 -18.80 -18.22
N ALA A 87 -3.20 -18.86 -17.11
CA ALA A 87 -3.72 -19.22 -15.79
C ALA A 87 -4.77 -18.21 -15.31
N LEU A 88 -4.53 -16.91 -15.52
CA LEU A 88 -5.47 -15.84 -15.15
C LEU A 88 -6.75 -15.91 -15.98
N SER A 89 -6.66 -16.14 -17.30
CA SER A 89 -7.82 -16.29 -18.19
C SER A 89 -8.67 -17.49 -17.79
N GLU A 90 -8.03 -18.61 -17.45
CA GLU A 90 -8.75 -19.81 -16.97
C GLU A 90 -9.44 -19.54 -15.63
N CYS A 91 -8.75 -18.89 -14.69
CA CYS A 91 -9.28 -18.50 -13.39
C CYS A 91 -10.55 -17.65 -13.55
N ILE A 92 -10.51 -16.59 -14.36
CA ILE A 92 -11.65 -15.70 -14.63
C ILE A 92 -12.79 -16.47 -15.30
N ARG A 93 -12.50 -17.27 -16.34
CA ARG A 93 -13.51 -18.04 -17.09
C ARG A 93 -14.21 -19.07 -16.21
N LYS A 94 -13.46 -19.78 -15.34
CA LYS A 94 -14.00 -20.83 -14.46
C LYS A 94 -14.87 -20.26 -13.34
N ASN A 95 -14.45 -19.14 -12.76
CA ASN A 95 -15.11 -18.58 -11.58
C ASN A 95 -16.17 -17.52 -11.91
N ARG A 96 -16.18 -16.95 -13.11
CA ARG A 96 -17.11 -15.92 -13.58
C ARG A 96 -17.35 -14.83 -12.53
N PRO A 97 -16.29 -14.13 -12.05
CA PRO A 97 -16.43 -13.13 -11.01
C PRO A 97 -17.30 -11.97 -11.49
N ALA A 98 -18.17 -11.44 -10.64
CA ALA A 98 -18.89 -10.20 -10.91
C ALA A 98 -17.91 -9.01 -10.93
N ILE A 99 -16.92 -9.03 -10.03
CA ILE A 99 -15.87 -7.99 -9.94
C ILE A 99 -14.50 -8.67 -9.84
N VAL A 100 -13.56 -8.16 -10.65
CA VAL A 100 -12.13 -8.45 -10.52
C VAL A 100 -11.42 -7.22 -9.94
N HIS A 101 -10.81 -7.34 -8.76
CA HIS A 101 -10.01 -6.30 -8.14
C HIS A 101 -8.52 -6.61 -8.34
N ALA A 102 -7.93 -6.01 -9.35
CA ALA A 102 -6.52 -6.18 -9.71
C ALA A 102 -5.65 -5.13 -9.02
N VAL A 103 -4.62 -5.59 -8.28
CA VAL A 103 -3.74 -4.73 -7.50
C VAL A 103 -2.36 -4.64 -8.14
N SER A 104 -1.90 -3.45 -8.41
CA SER A 104 -0.69 -3.02 -9.13
C SER A 104 -0.89 -2.80 -10.63
N LEU A 105 0.01 -2.02 -11.22
CA LEU A 105 -0.02 -1.69 -12.64
C LEU A 105 0.07 -2.93 -13.53
N LYS A 106 1.04 -3.81 -13.27
CA LYS A 106 1.26 -5.03 -14.07
C LYS A 106 0.03 -5.94 -14.04
N ILE A 107 -0.48 -6.25 -12.85
CA ILE A 107 -1.64 -7.14 -12.70
C ILE A 107 -2.89 -6.54 -13.33
N SER A 108 -3.08 -5.22 -13.19
CA SER A 108 -4.20 -4.52 -13.83
C SER A 108 -4.16 -4.62 -15.36
N ILE A 109 -2.98 -4.49 -15.97
CA ILE A 109 -2.83 -4.67 -17.42
C ILE A 109 -3.14 -6.12 -17.83
N LEU A 110 -2.57 -7.12 -17.12
CA LEU A 110 -2.83 -8.53 -17.42
C LEU A 110 -4.31 -8.88 -17.26
N ALA A 111 -4.96 -8.43 -16.19
CA ALA A 111 -6.38 -8.63 -15.95
C ALA A 111 -7.24 -7.98 -17.06
N ALA A 112 -6.91 -6.74 -17.44
CA ALA A 112 -7.63 -6.02 -18.49
C ALA A 112 -7.52 -6.72 -19.86
N LEU A 113 -6.35 -7.29 -20.18
CA LEU A 113 -6.17 -8.10 -21.40
C LEU A 113 -7.03 -9.37 -21.36
N CYS A 114 -7.06 -10.10 -20.22
CA CYS A 114 -7.88 -11.30 -20.07
C CYS A 114 -9.38 -10.98 -20.13
N MET A 115 -9.79 -9.82 -19.64
CA MET A 115 -11.19 -9.41 -19.53
C MET A 115 -11.69 -8.60 -20.75
N TRP A 116 -10.86 -8.34 -21.75
CA TRP A 116 -11.22 -7.49 -22.90
C TRP A 116 -12.55 -7.88 -23.59
N ARG A 117 -12.83 -9.18 -23.65
CA ARG A 117 -14.05 -9.74 -24.25
C ARG A 117 -15.10 -10.21 -23.23
N VAL A 118 -14.82 -10.09 -21.95
CA VAL A 118 -15.76 -10.46 -20.87
C VAL A 118 -16.64 -9.27 -20.56
N ARG A 119 -17.95 -9.41 -20.82
CA ARG A 119 -18.92 -8.29 -20.69
C ARG A 119 -19.66 -8.28 -19.36
N ASP A 120 -19.78 -9.44 -18.72
CA ASP A 120 -20.60 -9.63 -17.51
C ASP A 120 -19.77 -9.48 -16.21
N SER A 121 -18.59 -8.87 -16.30
CA SER A 121 -17.68 -8.66 -15.18
C SER A 121 -17.09 -7.26 -15.21
N ALA A 122 -17.02 -6.61 -14.07
CA ALA A 122 -16.36 -5.33 -13.92
C ALA A 122 -14.90 -5.53 -13.46
N LEU A 123 -13.99 -4.68 -13.93
CA LEU A 123 -12.59 -4.67 -13.52
C LEU A 123 -12.28 -3.40 -12.72
N LEU A 124 -11.73 -3.58 -11.52
CA LEU A 124 -11.13 -2.52 -10.74
C LEU A 124 -9.60 -2.60 -10.82
N CYS A 125 -8.98 -1.63 -11.47
CA CYS A 125 -7.55 -1.44 -11.53
C CYS A 125 -7.09 -0.58 -10.34
N ALA A 126 -6.52 -1.20 -9.31
CA ALA A 126 -6.00 -0.49 -8.15
C ALA A 126 -4.49 -0.24 -8.31
N PHE A 127 -4.13 1.00 -8.66
CA PHE A 127 -2.75 1.40 -8.83
C PHE A 127 -2.16 1.84 -7.48
N THR A 128 -1.18 1.08 -6.99
CA THR A 128 -0.56 1.28 -5.65
C THR A 128 0.69 2.16 -5.70
N GLY A 129 0.88 2.86 -6.78
CA GLY A 129 2.02 3.73 -7.10
C GLY A 129 2.45 3.53 -8.55
N LEU A 130 2.26 4.55 -9.37
CA LEU A 130 2.60 4.48 -10.80
C LEU A 130 4.04 4.90 -11.06
N GLY A 131 4.64 5.37 -10.10
CA GLY A 131 5.72 6.30 -10.13
C GLY A 131 7.04 5.84 -10.66
N HIS A 132 7.57 4.69 -10.39
CA HIS A 132 8.91 4.32 -10.83
C HIS A 132 9.06 4.37 -12.36
N LEU A 133 8.02 3.95 -13.08
CA LEU A 133 8.01 3.96 -14.54
C LEU A 133 7.98 5.38 -15.11
N PHE A 134 7.38 6.32 -14.40
CA PHE A 134 7.11 7.67 -14.92
C PHE A 134 8.14 8.74 -14.54
N THR A 135 9.07 8.44 -13.62
CA THR A 135 10.11 9.39 -13.19
C THR A 135 11.52 9.11 -13.70
N SER A 136 11.80 7.90 -14.15
CA SER A 136 13.14 7.57 -14.68
C SER A 136 13.47 8.38 -15.94
N SER A 137 14.65 8.98 -16.00
CA SER A 137 15.14 9.77 -17.15
C SER A 137 15.75 8.92 -18.27
N LYS A 138 15.95 7.61 -18.06
CA LYS A 138 16.60 6.72 -19.03
C LYS A 138 15.77 6.60 -20.32
N VAL A 139 16.42 6.61 -21.48
CA VAL A 139 15.76 6.53 -22.81
C VAL A 139 14.92 5.26 -22.97
N SER A 140 15.44 4.12 -22.53
CA SER A 140 14.70 2.84 -22.53
C SER A 140 13.41 2.91 -21.71
N THR A 141 13.42 3.66 -20.61
CA THR A 141 12.23 3.88 -19.78
C THR A 141 11.23 4.82 -20.44
N LYS A 142 11.68 5.77 -21.28
CA LYS A 142 10.77 6.66 -22.03
C LYS A 142 9.92 5.88 -23.04
N LEU A 143 10.55 4.97 -23.81
CA LEU A 143 9.83 4.11 -24.75
C LEU A 143 8.85 3.19 -24.03
N LEU A 144 9.30 2.52 -22.95
CA LEU A 144 8.43 1.67 -22.12
C LEU A 144 7.25 2.48 -21.55
N ARG A 145 7.50 3.69 -21.07
CA ARG A 145 6.46 4.62 -20.61
C ARG A 145 5.41 4.90 -21.68
N PHE A 146 5.86 5.23 -22.89
CA PHE A 146 4.95 5.48 -24.00
C PHE A 146 4.07 4.27 -24.31
N ILE A 147 4.67 3.07 -24.37
CA ILE A 147 3.92 1.81 -24.59
C ILE A 147 2.91 1.58 -23.48
N VAL A 148 3.31 1.74 -22.21
CA VAL A 148 2.40 1.56 -21.06
C VAL A 148 1.28 2.61 -21.08
N GLN A 149 1.57 3.87 -21.41
CA GLN A 149 0.53 4.91 -21.52
C GLN A 149 -0.48 4.57 -22.63
N LEU A 150 -0.01 4.16 -23.79
CA LEU A 150 -0.89 3.76 -24.89
C LEU A 150 -1.74 2.54 -24.52
N THR A 151 -1.13 1.54 -23.89
CA THR A 151 -1.83 0.33 -23.40
C THR A 151 -2.90 0.72 -22.37
N LEU A 152 -2.54 1.54 -21.39
CA LEU A 152 -3.51 2.01 -20.38
C LEU A 152 -4.64 2.81 -21.03
N ARG A 153 -4.34 3.69 -21.97
CA ARG A 153 -5.35 4.47 -22.68
C ARG A 153 -6.36 3.57 -23.39
N LEU A 154 -5.86 2.55 -24.10
CA LEU A 154 -6.72 1.59 -24.80
C LEU A 154 -7.54 0.74 -23.80
N LEU A 155 -6.89 0.21 -22.76
CA LEU A 155 -7.58 -0.65 -21.80
C LEU A 155 -8.58 0.12 -20.96
N LEU A 156 -8.22 1.31 -20.46
CA LEU A 156 -9.09 2.12 -19.61
C LEU A 156 -10.23 2.83 -20.39
N SER A 157 -10.28 2.72 -21.71
CA SER A 157 -11.43 3.17 -22.50
C SER A 157 -12.63 2.23 -22.39
N ASN A 158 -12.44 1.02 -21.88
CA ASN A 158 -13.53 0.06 -21.67
C ASN A 158 -14.46 0.56 -20.54
N LYS A 159 -15.78 0.58 -20.84
CA LYS A 159 -16.80 1.08 -19.90
C LYS A 159 -16.93 0.26 -18.61
N ASN A 160 -16.54 -1.02 -18.62
CA ASN A 160 -16.59 -1.88 -17.43
C ASN A 160 -15.33 -1.78 -16.57
N TYR A 161 -14.38 -0.87 -16.90
CA TYR A 161 -13.11 -0.76 -16.18
C TYR A 161 -13.07 0.51 -15.34
N TRP A 162 -12.84 0.30 -14.05
CA TRP A 162 -12.69 1.33 -13.03
C TRP A 162 -11.22 1.44 -12.62
N SER A 163 -10.81 2.59 -12.18
CA SER A 163 -9.44 2.85 -11.75
C SER A 163 -9.43 3.50 -10.37
N VAL A 164 -8.54 3.04 -9.51
CA VAL A 164 -8.28 3.65 -8.21
C VAL A 164 -6.80 3.97 -8.11
N VAL A 165 -6.50 5.17 -7.68
CA VAL A 165 -5.15 5.67 -7.36
C VAL A 165 -5.09 6.11 -5.90
N GLN A 166 -3.88 6.29 -5.35
CA GLN A 166 -3.70 6.55 -3.92
C GLN A 166 -3.31 7.98 -3.58
N ASN A 167 -2.87 8.77 -4.55
CA ASN A 167 -2.41 10.14 -4.39
C ASN A 167 -2.81 11.02 -5.58
N LYS A 168 -2.71 12.34 -5.40
CA LYS A 168 -3.14 13.33 -6.39
C LYS A 168 -2.32 13.29 -7.68
N GLU A 169 -1.01 13.08 -7.59
CA GLU A 169 -0.15 13.04 -8.77
C GLU A 169 -0.45 11.84 -9.65
N ASP A 170 -0.71 10.68 -9.07
CA ASP A 170 -1.15 9.48 -9.82
C ASP A 170 -2.56 9.70 -10.40
N LEU A 171 -3.45 10.43 -9.70
CA LEU A 171 -4.77 10.81 -10.21
C LEU A 171 -4.64 11.64 -11.50
N GLU A 172 -3.87 12.72 -11.46
CA GLU A 172 -3.64 13.59 -12.61
C GLU A 172 -2.98 12.86 -13.78
N LEU A 173 -2.04 11.93 -13.45
CA LEU A 173 -1.38 11.12 -14.46
C LEU A 173 -2.39 10.22 -15.19
N ILE A 174 -3.22 9.49 -14.48
CA ILE A 174 -4.24 8.60 -15.08
C ILE A 174 -5.30 9.42 -15.82
N GLN A 175 -5.71 10.59 -15.32
CA GLN A 175 -6.61 11.49 -16.02
C GLN A 175 -6.06 11.90 -17.40
N ARG A 176 -4.78 12.27 -17.46
CA ARG A 176 -4.10 12.61 -18.72
C ARG A 176 -4.00 11.41 -19.68
N VAL A 177 -3.72 10.21 -19.14
CA VAL A 177 -3.64 8.98 -19.94
C VAL A 177 -5.01 8.58 -20.49
N ARG A 178 -6.05 8.69 -19.68
CA ARG A 178 -7.42 8.34 -20.06
C ARG A 178 -7.99 9.29 -21.13
N GLY A 179 -7.71 10.56 -21.01
CA GLY A 179 -8.06 11.57 -22.01
C GLY A 179 -9.55 11.66 -22.29
N GLY A 180 -10.40 11.94 -21.31
CA GLY A 180 -11.85 12.03 -21.50
C GLY A 180 -12.66 11.78 -20.20
N ASP A 181 -13.62 10.85 -20.26
CA ASP A 181 -14.49 10.55 -19.13
C ASP A 181 -13.73 9.95 -17.94
N ASN A 182 -13.68 10.70 -16.84
CA ASN A 182 -13.03 10.32 -15.59
C ASN A 182 -14.02 9.84 -14.51
N THR A 183 -15.28 9.60 -14.83
CA THR A 183 -16.32 9.17 -13.87
C THR A 183 -15.98 7.85 -13.18
N ARG A 184 -15.15 7.00 -13.83
CA ARG A 184 -14.67 5.71 -13.32
C ARG A 184 -13.22 5.74 -12.83
N LEU A 185 -12.72 6.93 -12.48
CA LEU A 185 -11.43 7.12 -11.84
C LEU A 185 -11.64 7.77 -10.48
N LEU A 186 -11.17 7.11 -9.42
CA LEU A 186 -11.30 7.57 -8.05
C LEU A 186 -9.94 7.64 -7.36
N MET A 187 -9.81 8.58 -6.44
CA MET A 187 -8.72 8.58 -5.49
C MET A 187 -9.21 7.93 -4.18
N ILE A 188 -8.58 6.83 -3.79
CA ILE A 188 -8.82 6.16 -2.51
C ILE A 188 -7.48 5.99 -1.82
N PRO A 189 -7.25 6.63 -0.65
CA PRO A 189 -5.95 6.66 -0.01
C PRO A 189 -5.60 5.30 0.61
N GLY A 190 -4.99 4.44 -0.18
CA GLY A 190 -4.40 3.16 0.24
C GLY A 190 -5.40 2.14 0.75
N SER A 191 -5.00 1.44 1.82
CA SER A 191 -5.81 0.46 2.54
C SER A 191 -6.29 0.95 3.90
N GLY A 192 -5.92 2.19 4.27
CA GLY A 192 -6.13 2.69 5.60
C GLY A 192 -5.29 1.98 6.67
N VAL A 193 -5.55 2.31 7.91
CA VAL A 193 -4.94 1.69 9.09
C VAL A 193 -6.00 1.31 10.11
N ASN A 194 -5.81 0.17 10.76
CA ASN A 194 -6.64 -0.27 11.88
C ASN A 194 -6.25 0.54 13.13
N THR A 195 -7.07 1.52 13.49
CA THR A 195 -6.82 2.43 14.62
C THR A 195 -6.95 1.76 15.99
N ASP A 196 -7.66 0.64 16.07
CA ASP A 196 -7.79 -0.15 17.30
C ASP A 196 -6.57 -1.05 17.48
N PHE A 197 -6.01 -1.55 16.37
CA PHE A 197 -4.78 -2.36 16.39
C PHE A 197 -3.53 -1.49 16.63
N PHE A 198 -3.51 -0.24 16.13
CA PHE A 198 -2.48 0.75 16.42
C PHE A 198 -3.07 1.87 17.30
N PRO A 199 -3.23 1.60 18.62
CA PRO A 199 -3.85 2.56 19.52
C PRO A 199 -2.93 3.76 19.76
N TYR A 200 -3.54 4.90 20.01
CA TYR A 200 -2.81 6.07 20.48
C TYR A 200 -2.08 5.79 21.79
N SER A 201 -0.85 6.26 21.89
CA SER A 201 -0.08 6.28 23.14
C SER A 201 0.69 7.59 23.27
N LYS A 202 0.88 8.08 24.47
CA LYS A 202 1.73 9.25 24.72
C LYS A 202 3.18 8.94 24.34
N ILE A 203 3.91 9.98 23.96
CA ILE A 203 5.34 9.86 23.72
C ILE A 203 6.03 9.44 25.02
N PRO A 204 6.91 8.42 25.01
CA PRO A 204 7.66 8.00 26.19
C PRO A 204 8.50 9.13 26.74
N LYS A 205 8.57 9.23 28.07
CA LYS A 205 9.48 10.16 28.78
C LYS A 205 10.74 9.42 29.21
N ASP A 206 11.33 8.66 28.31
CA ASP A 206 12.54 7.88 28.52
C ASP A 206 13.78 8.83 28.57
N LYS A 207 14.92 8.31 29.07
CA LYS A 207 16.17 9.08 29.09
C LYS A 207 16.71 9.41 27.69
N ALA A 208 16.44 8.55 26.72
CA ALA A 208 16.83 8.73 25.34
C ALA A 208 15.61 8.84 24.42
N CYS A 209 15.63 9.82 23.53
CA CYS A 209 14.65 9.95 22.44
C CYS A 209 14.93 8.90 21.37
N ARG A 210 13.88 8.27 20.84
CA ARG A 210 14.02 7.22 19.82
C ARG A 210 13.44 7.65 18.48
N VAL A 211 14.30 7.68 17.45
CA VAL A 211 13.92 7.94 16.06
C VAL A 211 13.81 6.61 15.33
N LEU A 212 12.60 6.26 14.90
CA LEU A 212 12.30 4.97 14.25
C LEU A 212 12.19 5.11 12.72
N PHE A 213 12.93 4.29 11.98
CA PHE A 213 12.82 4.09 10.54
C PHE A 213 12.08 2.79 10.24
N PRO A 214 10.78 2.82 9.85
CA PRO A 214 9.96 1.63 9.68
C PRO A 214 9.82 1.22 8.20
N ALA A 215 10.90 0.79 7.58
CA ALA A 215 10.91 0.36 6.19
C ALA A 215 11.98 -0.67 5.87
N ARG A 216 11.83 -1.40 4.76
CA ARG A 216 12.88 -2.27 4.21
C ARG A 216 14.15 -1.46 3.95
N LEU A 217 15.31 -2.10 4.07
CA LEU A 217 16.62 -1.50 3.86
C LEU A 217 16.90 -1.35 2.35
N LEU A 218 16.35 -0.30 1.78
CA LEU A 218 16.46 0.05 0.38
C LEU A 218 16.93 1.50 0.23
N ILE A 219 17.80 1.78 -0.73
CA ILE A 219 18.23 3.14 -1.07
C ILE A 219 17.01 4.04 -1.36
N ASP A 220 16.03 3.51 -2.10
CA ASP A 220 14.80 4.27 -2.43
C ASP A 220 13.94 4.63 -1.20
N LYS A 221 14.19 3.99 -0.05
CA LYS A 221 13.55 4.33 1.23
C LYS A 221 14.29 5.41 2.02
N GLY A 222 15.43 5.90 1.49
CA GLY A 222 16.22 6.95 2.11
C GLY A 222 17.03 6.49 3.33
N ILE A 223 17.38 5.19 3.35
CA ILE A 223 18.16 4.64 4.47
C ILE A 223 19.52 5.31 4.63
N GLN A 224 20.15 5.70 3.52
CA GLN A 224 21.45 6.37 3.55
C GLN A 224 21.33 7.76 4.17
N GLU A 225 20.30 8.53 3.80
CA GLU A 225 20.02 9.85 4.40
C GLU A 225 19.71 9.73 5.88
N PHE A 226 18.97 8.69 6.28
CA PHE A 226 18.67 8.41 7.68
C PHE A 226 19.96 8.16 8.49
N VAL A 227 20.86 7.31 7.99
CA VAL A 227 22.14 7.00 8.67
C VAL A 227 23.06 8.21 8.70
N LEU A 228 23.15 9.00 7.62
CA LEU A 228 23.95 10.23 7.59
C LEU A 228 23.41 11.27 8.59
N ALA A 229 22.10 11.42 8.68
CA ALA A 229 21.47 12.29 9.69
C ALA A 229 21.75 11.79 11.11
N ALA A 230 21.64 10.48 11.35
CA ALA A 230 21.96 9.86 12.61
C ALA A 230 23.41 10.16 13.06
N ARG A 231 24.40 9.94 12.17
CA ARG A 231 25.80 10.27 12.43
C ARG A 231 25.99 11.75 12.82
N SER A 232 25.35 12.64 12.06
CA SER A 232 25.44 14.07 12.32
C SER A 232 24.88 14.44 13.69
N ILE A 233 23.74 13.90 14.09
CA ILE A 233 23.09 14.18 15.37
C ILE A 233 23.91 13.57 16.53
N MET A 234 24.27 12.29 16.43
CA MET A 234 24.99 11.56 17.49
C MET A 234 26.39 12.09 17.73
N SER A 235 27.02 12.79 16.79
CA SER A 235 28.29 13.51 17.02
C SER A 235 28.16 14.65 18.01
N ARG A 236 26.93 15.12 18.29
CA ARG A 236 26.64 16.27 19.17
C ARG A 236 25.74 15.91 20.36
N ARG A 237 25.06 14.77 20.32
CA ARG A 237 24.07 14.33 21.32
C ARG A 237 24.26 12.86 21.66
N SER A 238 24.11 12.52 22.92
CA SER A 238 24.15 11.13 23.41
C SER A 238 22.79 10.65 23.95
N ASP A 239 21.75 11.48 23.84
CA ASP A 239 20.40 11.23 24.35
C ASP A 239 19.42 10.79 23.26
N VAL A 240 19.93 10.30 22.12
CA VAL A 240 19.12 9.88 20.97
C VAL A 240 19.54 8.49 20.49
N GLU A 241 18.55 7.65 20.23
CA GLU A 241 18.72 6.31 19.63
C GLU A 241 18.07 6.30 18.24
N PHE A 242 18.79 5.75 17.25
CA PHE A 242 18.29 5.56 15.89
C PHE A 242 18.00 4.09 15.67
N VAL A 243 16.73 3.74 15.43
CA VAL A 243 16.25 2.37 15.32
C VAL A 243 15.72 2.11 13.91
N ILE A 244 16.15 1.02 13.29
CA ILE A 244 15.67 0.57 11.98
C ILE A 244 14.85 -0.71 12.17
N ALA A 245 13.60 -0.69 11.71
CA ALA A 245 12.71 -1.85 11.67
C ALA A 245 12.32 -2.19 10.24
N GLY A 246 12.98 -3.16 9.66
CA GLY A 246 12.76 -3.63 8.30
C GLY A 246 13.79 -4.65 7.86
N GLY A 247 13.38 -5.58 7.01
CA GLY A 247 14.26 -6.62 6.49
C GLY A 247 15.08 -6.16 5.29
N LEU A 248 16.12 -6.92 5.01
CA LEU A 248 16.84 -6.90 3.72
C LEU A 248 15.93 -7.42 2.60
N ASP A 249 16.10 -6.90 1.40
CA ASP A 249 15.42 -7.38 0.17
C ASP A 249 16.46 -7.54 -0.95
N PRO A 250 17.32 -8.58 -0.90
CA PRO A 250 18.46 -8.73 -1.81
C PRO A 250 18.04 -8.89 -3.27
N THR A 251 16.78 -9.20 -3.55
CA THR A 251 16.25 -9.29 -4.91
C THR A 251 15.87 -7.92 -5.50
N ASN A 252 15.87 -6.88 -4.69
CA ASN A 252 15.54 -5.52 -5.12
C ASN A 252 16.80 -4.80 -5.63
N PRO A 253 16.76 -4.15 -6.80
CA PRO A 253 17.91 -3.39 -7.32
C PRO A 253 18.41 -2.24 -6.43
N SER A 254 17.56 -1.75 -5.51
CA SER A 254 17.89 -0.71 -4.53
C SER A 254 18.28 -1.27 -3.16
N ALA A 255 18.56 -2.57 -3.04
CA ALA A 255 18.91 -3.19 -1.77
C ALA A 255 20.25 -2.68 -1.24
N ILE A 256 20.33 -2.52 0.08
CA ILE A 256 21.58 -2.29 0.82
C ILE A 256 22.24 -3.65 1.10
N CYS A 257 23.56 -3.70 1.05
CA CYS A 257 24.31 -4.90 1.41
C CYS A 257 24.24 -5.12 2.92
N GLN A 258 24.21 -6.38 3.35
CA GLN A 258 24.21 -6.72 4.77
C GLN A 258 25.46 -6.20 5.49
N SER A 259 26.63 -6.28 4.87
CA SER A 259 27.89 -5.76 5.43
C SER A 259 27.87 -4.26 5.69
N GLU A 260 27.14 -3.48 4.91
CA GLU A 260 26.96 -2.05 5.12
C GLU A 260 26.13 -1.78 6.38
N VAL A 261 25.07 -2.57 6.60
CA VAL A 261 24.23 -2.49 7.81
C VAL A 261 25.05 -2.89 9.06
N GLU A 262 25.83 -3.96 8.96
CA GLU A 262 26.71 -4.44 10.03
C GLU A 262 27.74 -3.36 10.43
N SER A 263 28.33 -2.67 9.44
CA SER A 263 29.23 -1.54 9.72
C SER A 263 28.55 -0.42 10.52
N TRP A 264 27.31 -0.06 10.18
CA TRP A 264 26.58 0.99 10.93
C TRP A 264 26.25 0.58 12.37
N ILE A 265 26.01 -0.72 12.60
CA ILE A 265 25.81 -1.28 13.95
C ILE A 265 27.12 -1.27 14.74
N GLU A 266 28.24 -1.71 14.14
CA GLU A 266 29.57 -1.69 14.78
C GLU A 266 30.03 -0.28 15.11
N GLU A 267 29.70 0.71 14.28
CA GLU A 267 29.92 2.13 14.55
C GLU A 267 29.02 2.66 15.67
N GLY A 268 28.02 1.91 16.13
CA GLY A 268 27.05 2.34 17.14
C GLY A 268 26.05 3.39 16.66
N ILE A 269 25.88 3.57 15.34
CA ILE A 269 25.01 4.61 14.75
C ILE A 269 23.54 4.21 14.77
N ILE A 270 23.26 2.90 14.61
CA ILE A 270 21.90 2.40 14.55
C ILE A 270 21.72 1.12 15.37
N GLU A 271 20.50 0.90 15.84
CA GLU A 271 19.98 -0.41 16.25
C GLU A 271 19.12 -1.00 15.13
N TRP A 272 19.45 -2.21 14.66
CA TRP A 272 18.68 -2.88 13.61
C TRP A 272 17.87 -4.05 14.14
N MET A 273 16.54 -3.95 14.02
CA MET A 273 15.58 -4.94 14.52
C MET A 273 15.24 -6.04 13.52
N GLY A 274 15.80 -5.99 12.30
CA GLY A 274 15.40 -6.91 11.24
C GLY A 274 13.95 -6.73 10.79
N GLU A 275 13.35 -7.80 10.26
CA GLU A 275 11.93 -7.83 9.92
C GLU A 275 11.09 -8.05 11.18
N VAL A 276 10.28 -7.07 11.54
CA VAL A 276 9.45 -7.09 12.75
C VAL A 276 8.00 -7.42 12.39
N PRO A 277 7.46 -8.55 12.88
CA PRO A 277 6.06 -8.95 12.60
C PRO A 277 5.02 -8.02 13.22
N ASP A 278 5.30 -7.52 14.42
CA ASP A 278 4.42 -6.60 15.16
C ASP A 278 5.13 -5.29 15.44
N MET A 279 4.75 -4.26 14.71
CA MET A 279 5.34 -2.92 14.81
C MET A 279 4.82 -2.11 15.99
N ARG A 280 3.75 -2.53 16.66
CA ARG A 280 3.09 -1.76 17.73
C ARG A 280 4.04 -1.39 18.88
N PRO A 281 4.84 -2.33 19.43
CA PRO A 281 5.77 -1.97 20.51
C PRO A 281 6.83 -0.95 20.08
N LEU A 282 7.27 -1.00 18.81
CA LEU A 282 8.26 -0.04 18.30
C LEU A 282 7.65 1.36 18.13
N TYR A 283 6.43 1.45 17.56
CA TYR A 283 5.76 2.75 17.51
C TYR A 283 5.48 3.32 18.90
N GLN A 284 5.05 2.50 19.86
CA GLN A 284 4.79 2.96 21.24
C GLN A 284 6.05 3.51 21.92
N ARG A 285 7.22 2.96 21.62
CA ARG A 285 8.51 3.37 22.18
C ARG A 285 9.21 4.47 21.38
N ALA A 286 8.76 4.77 20.17
CA ALA A 286 9.33 5.82 19.33
C ALA A 286 8.94 7.21 19.84
N THR A 287 9.88 8.16 19.77
CA THR A 287 9.62 9.59 19.93
C THR A 287 9.19 10.19 18.59
N ILE A 288 9.89 9.85 17.53
CA ILE A 288 9.68 10.33 16.15
C ILE A 288 9.69 9.13 15.20
N VAL A 289 8.85 9.17 14.18
CA VAL A 289 8.94 8.21 13.07
C VAL A 289 9.42 8.94 11.81
N CYS A 290 10.51 8.43 11.24
CA CYS A 290 11.20 9.03 10.09
C CYS A 290 11.15 8.11 8.87
N LEU A 291 10.61 8.59 7.74
CA LEU A 291 10.59 7.87 6.46
C LEU A 291 11.05 8.79 5.32
N PRO A 292 12.36 8.94 5.07
CA PRO A 292 12.90 9.84 4.05
C PRO A 292 12.91 9.20 2.66
N SER A 293 11.84 8.51 2.29
CA SER A 293 11.71 7.79 1.01
C SER A 293 11.79 8.73 -0.18
N TYR A 294 12.44 8.30 -1.26
CA TYR A 294 12.46 9.06 -2.52
C TYR A 294 11.12 9.01 -3.25
N ARG A 295 10.27 8.05 -2.88
CA ARG A 295 8.97 7.84 -3.48
C ARG A 295 8.09 6.87 -2.72
N GLU A 296 6.80 7.18 -2.64
CA GLU A 296 5.76 6.33 -2.07
C GLU A 296 4.44 6.42 -2.86
N GLY A 297 3.65 5.35 -2.81
CA GLY A 297 2.25 5.40 -3.23
C GLY A 297 1.39 6.01 -2.14
N LEU A 298 1.30 5.31 -1.02
CA LEU A 298 0.80 5.78 0.28
C LEU A 298 1.43 4.90 1.37
N PRO A 299 2.44 5.37 2.11
CA PRO A 299 3.21 4.52 3.03
C PRO A 299 2.40 4.14 4.27
N LYS A 300 2.07 2.86 4.39
CA LYS A 300 1.28 2.34 5.51
C LYS A 300 1.97 2.56 6.85
N SER A 301 3.30 2.48 6.89
CA SER A 301 4.08 2.72 8.11
C SER A 301 3.92 4.13 8.68
N LEU A 302 3.71 5.16 7.84
CA LEU A 302 3.39 6.51 8.33
C LEU A 302 1.95 6.58 8.89
N LEU A 303 1.00 5.85 8.31
CA LEU A 303 -0.37 5.77 8.87
C LEU A 303 -0.37 5.06 10.23
N GLU A 304 0.39 3.98 10.37
CA GLU A 304 0.54 3.23 11.62
C GLU A 304 1.20 4.08 12.71
N ALA A 305 2.24 4.83 12.35
CA ALA A 305 2.91 5.76 13.24
C ALA A 305 1.98 6.90 13.70
N ALA A 306 1.30 7.54 12.77
CA ALA A 306 0.33 8.61 13.07
C ALA A 306 -0.85 8.08 13.91
N SER A 307 -1.33 6.86 13.61
CA SER A 307 -2.35 6.19 14.42
C SER A 307 -1.89 5.98 15.87
N SER A 308 -0.61 5.65 16.06
CA SER A 308 0.02 5.46 17.38
C SER A 308 0.37 6.78 18.08
N GLY A 309 0.07 7.94 17.47
CA GLY A 309 0.35 9.26 18.03
C GLY A 309 1.81 9.70 17.90
N ARG A 310 2.51 9.22 16.86
CA ARG A 310 3.91 9.64 16.61
C ARG A 310 3.97 10.79 15.64
N PRO A 311 4.77 11.86 15.91
CA PRO A 311 5.07 12.87 14.92
C PRO A 311 5.86 12.25 13.77
N LEU A 312 5.62 12.74 12.56
CA LEU A 312 6.21 12.22 11.35
C LEU A 312 7.31 13.15 10.82
N VAL A 313 8.42 12.56 10.37
CA VAL A 313 9.38 13.23 9.49
C VAL A 313 9.45 12.44 8.21
N ALA A 314 9.08 13.05 7.09
CA ALA A 314 9.04 12.38 5.81
C ALA A 314 9.52 13.30 4.69
N THR A 315 9.84 12.72 3.54
CA THR A 315 10.19 13.51 2.36
C THR A 315 8.95 14.12 1.72
N ASP A 316 9.12 15.30 1.13
CA ASP A 316 8.10 16.00 0.34
C ASP A 316 7.93 15.35 -1.05
N VAL A 317 7.42 14.12 -1.04
CA VAL A 317 7.11 13.32 -2.23
C VAL A 317 5.64 12.91 -2.21
N PRO A 318 5.06 12.51 -3.37
CA PRO A 318 3.70 11.97 -3.45
C PRO A 318 3.45 10.95 -2.37
N GLY A 319 2.37 10.54 -1.97
CA GLY A 319 2.12 9.54 -0.94
C GLY A 319 2.58 9.90 0.48
N CYS A 320 3.80 10.36 0.68
CA CYS A 320 4.24 10.88 1.98
C CYS A 320 3.49 12.16 2.34
N ARG A 321 3.37 13.09 1.39
CA ARG A 321 2.65 14.36 1.52
C ARG A 321 1.15 14.20 1.80
N GLU A 322 0.55 13.10 1.35
CA GLU A 322 -0.85 12.81 1.64
C GLU A 322 -1.09 12.51 3.14
N ILE A 323 -0.09 11.95 3.82
CA ILE A 323 -0.19 11.54 5.22
C ILE A 323 0.50 12.55 6.13
N CYS A 324 1.77 12.90 5.83
CA CYS A 324 2.55 13.86 6.59
C CYS A 324 2.26 15.28 6.08
N ARG A 325 1.55 16.06 6.87
CA ARG A 325 1.21 17.46 6.59
C ARG A 325 2.10 18.35 7.43
N SER A 326 2.99 19.07 6.75
CA SER A 326 4.03 19.88 7.42
C SER A 326 3.40 20.91 8.37
N GLY A 327 3.79 20.87 9.64
CA GLY A 327 3.27 21.72 10.70
C GLY A 327 1.94 21.26 11.32
N GLU A 328 1.25 20.23 10.75
CA GLU A 328 0.03 19.68 11.33
C GLU A 328 0.28 18.40 12.13
N ASN A 329 0.93 17.41 11.52
CA ASN A 329 1.20 16.12 12.14
C ASN A 329 2.63 15.62 11.94
N GLY A 330 3.50 16.46 11.38
CA GLY A 330 4.89 16.15 11.11
C GLY A 330 5.58 17.26 10.35
N LEU A 331 6.77 16.97 9.85
CA LEU A 331 7.56 17.88 9.04
C LEU A 331 8.01 17.19 7.75
N LEU A 332 8.01 17.92 6.65
CA LEU A 332 8.46 17.45 5.34
C LEU A 332 9.84 18.01 5.00
N VAL A 333 10.69 17.17 4.44
CA VAL A 333 12.05 17.50 4.00
C VAL A 333 12.25 17.18 2.52
N PRO A 334 13.19 17.83 1.81
CA PRO A 334 13.53 17.43 0.45
C PRO A 334 14.07 16.00 0.41
N ALA A 335 13.77 15.27 -0.66
CA ALA A 335 14.36 13.95 -0.87
C ALA A 335 15.86 14.04 -1.15
N LYS A 336 16.63 13.08 -0.65
CA LYS A 336 18.10 13.00 -0.80
C LYS A 336 18.86 14.15 -0.12
N ASP A 337 18.30 14.71 0.92
CA ASP A 337 18.90 15.78 1.71
C ASP A 337 19.04 15.37 3.18
N SER A 338 20.16 14.74 3.51
CA SER A 338 20.46 14.29 4.87
C SER A 338 20.74 15.46 5.83
N VAL A 339 21.16 16.62 5.33
CA VAL A 339 21.44 17.79 6.16
C VAL A 339 20.12 18.39 6.66
N THR A 340 19.18 18.67 5.76
CA THR A 340 17.85 19.16 6.13
C THR A 340 17.12 18.13 7.01
N LEU A 341 17.29 16.84 6.73
CA LEU A 341 16.73 15.76 7.55
C LEU A 341 17.25 15.82 8.99
N ALA A 342 18.58 15.97 9.18
CA ALA A 342 19.18 16.06 10.49
C ALA A 342 18.67 17.30 11.27
N LEU A 343 18.65 18.48 10.66
CA LEU A 343 18.15 19.71 11.26
C LEU A 343 16.66 19.60 11.65
N THR A 344 15.85 18.97 10.81
CA THR A 344 14.43 18.76 11.07
C THR A 344 14.20 17.80 12.24
N LEU A 345 14.99 16.72 12.32
CA LEU A 345 14.95 15.80 13.46
C LEU A 345 15.37 16.50 14.75
N GLU A 346 16.46 17.30 14.74
CA GLU A 346 16.91 18.08 15.91
C GLU A 346 15.84 19.04 16.41
N THR A 347 15.13 19.74 15.50
CA THR A 347 14.01 20.63 15.86
C THR A 347 12.94 19.90 16.69
N LEU A 348 12.59 18.67 16.31
CA LEU A 348 11.60 17.87 17.05
C LEU A 348 12.19 17.27 18.34
N LEU A 349 13.45 16.86 18.32
CA LEU A 349 14.14 16.32 19.49
C LEU A 349 14.32 17.36 20.61
N ASP A 350 14.39 18.64 20.25
CA ASP A 350 14.52 19.76 21.19
C ASP A 350 13.17 20.25 21.75
N ASP A 351 12.04 19.88 21.10
CA ASP A 351 10.70 20.29 21.55
C ASP A 351 9.73 19.09 21.60
N LEU A 352 9.76 18.37 22.72
CA LEU A 352 8.85 17.24 22.96
C LEU A 352 7.38 17.65 23.05
N LYS A 353 7.06 18.92 23.41
CA LYS A 353 5.68 19.41 23.40
C LYS A 353 5.16 19.55 21.98
N LEU A 354 6.00 20.03 21.07
CA LEU A 354 5.69 20.05 19.63
C LEU A 354 5.45 18.62 19.13
N CYS A 355 6.31 17.68 19.51
CA CYS A 355 6.13 16.26 19.17
C CYS A 355 4.79 15.71 19.64
N GLU A 356 4.40 15.97 20.89
CA GLU A 356 3.11 15.54 21.46
C GLU A 356 1.94 16.13 20.65
N GLY A 357 1.97 17.43 20.36
CA GLY A 357 0.92 18.12 19.58
C GLY A 357 0.78 17.58 18.16
N LEU A 358 1.90 17.39 17.45
CA LEU A 358 1.91 16.80 16.10
C LEU A 358 1.40 15.35 16.11
N GLY A 359 1.78 14.56 17.11
CA GLY A 359 1.33 13.18 17.27
C GLY A 359 -0.17 13.09 17.52
N GLU A 360 -0.74 13.92 18.40
CA GLU A 360 -2.18 13.99 18.66
C GLU A 360 -2.96 14.39 17.42
N GLN A 361 -2.47 15.37 16.66
CA GLN A 361 -3.09 15.78 15.43
C GLN A 361 -3.01 14.70 14.35
N GLY A 362 -1.89 13.97 14.27
CA GLY A 362 -1.72 12.82 13.39
C GLY A 362 -2.78 11.74 13.65
N ARG A 363 -3.05 11.43 14.91
CA ARG A 363 -4.12 10.50 15.30
C ARG A 363 -5.48 10.96 14.81
N LYS A 364 -5.84 12.22 15.00
CA LYS A 364 -7.12 12.79 14.54
C LYS A 364 -7.28 12.71 13.02
N ILE A 365 -6.23 13.04 12.28
CA ILE A 365 -6.21 12.94 10.81
C ILE A 365 -6.46 11.49 10.37
N VAL A 366 -5.77 10.52 10.98
CA VAL A 366 -5.93 9.10 10.64
C VAL A 366 -7.35 8.60 10.93
N GLU A 367 -7.92 8.94 12.08
CA GLU A 367 -9.31 8.55 12.42
C GLU A 367 -10.33 9.16 11.47
N SER A 368 -10.14 10.41 11.09
CA SER A 368 -11.09 11.13 10.24
C SER A 368 -10.97 10.79 8.76
N GLU A 369 -9.76 10.41 8.25
CA GLU A 369 -9.55 10.28 6.81
C GLU A 369 -9.03 8.91 6.38
N PHE A 370 -8.23 8.22 7.22
CA PHE A 370 -7.45 7.03 6.83
C PHE A 370 -7.79 5.78 7.64
N SER A 371 -8.83 5.80 8.48
CA SER A 371 -9.20 4.57 9.20
C SER A 371 -9.59 3.47 8.21
N GLU A 372 -9.13 2.25 8.47
CA GLU A 372 -9.40 1.08 7.64
C GLU A 372 -10.90 0.87 7.39
N ARG A 373 -11.72 1.08 8.43
CA ARG A 373 -13.18 1.01 8.32
C ARG A 373 -13.73 2.00 7.30
N LYS A 374 -13.25 3.23 7.29
CA LYS A 374 -13.68 4.27 6.34
C LYS A 374 -13.27 3.93 4.91
N ILE A 375 -12.02 3.51 4.73
CA ILE A 375 -11.50 3.12 3.42
C ILE A 375 -12.24 1.89 2.86
N ASN A 376 -12.49 0.87 3.70
CA ASN A 376 -13.27 -0.31 3.30
C ASN A 376 -14.68 0.08 2.86
N ASN A 377 -15.36 0.97 3.58
CA ASN A 377 -16.69 1.45 3.19
C ASN A 377 -16.69 2.16 1.82
N VAL A 378 -15.65 2.93 1.51
CA VAL A 378 -15.52 3.55 0.18
C VAL A 378 -15.38 2.49 -0.91
N PHE A 379 -14.56 1.44 -0.71
CA PHE A 379 -14.43 0.34 -1.65
C PHE A 379 -15.72 -0.48 -1.79
N LEU A 380 -16.42 -0.77 -0.69
CA LEU A 380 -17.69 -1.50 -0.71
C LEU A 380 -18.77 -0.74 -1.50
N ASN A 381 -18.86 0.56 -1.31
CA ASN A 381 -19.77 1.42 -2.08
C ASN A 381 -19.36 1.44 -3.59
N LEU A 382 -18.06 1.45 -3.87
CA LEU A 382 -17.58 1.33 -5.24
C LEU A 382 -17.98 -0.02 -5.86
N TYR A 383 -17.81 -1.13 -5.15
CA TYR A 383 -18.22 -2.45 -5.64
C TYR A 383 -19.74 -2.52 -5.92
N LYS A 384 -20.57 -1.91 -5.06
CA LYS A 384 -22.03 -1.83 -5.27
C LYS A 384 -22.34 -1.08 -6.58
N ARG A 385 -21.66 0.04 -6.86
CA ARG A 385 -21.82 0.79 -8.12
C ARG A 385 -21.37 -0.01 -9.33
N MET A 386 -20.28 -0.76 -9.24
CA MET A 386 -19.75 -1.59 -10.33
C MET A 386 -20.66 -2.77 -10.69
N ASN A 387 -21.51 -3.23 -9.78
CA ASN A 387 -22.46 -4.33 -10.01
C ASN A 387 -23.79 -3.88 -10.63
N VAL A 388 -24.06 -2.59 -10.70
CA VAL A 388 -25.34 -2.01 -11.17
C VAL A 388 -25.22 -1.52 -12.63
N ASP A 389 -24.00 -1.18 -13.07
CA ASP A 389 -23.68 -0.74 -14.42
C ASP A 389 -23.36 -1.93 -15.35
#